data_e48a63320d3be8ca504eede3034a37b6
#
_entry.id   e48a63320d3be8ca504eede3034a37b6
#
_cell.length_a   1.000
_cell.length_b   1.000
_cell.length_c   1.000
_cell.angle_alpha   90.00
_cell.angle_beta   90.00
_cell.angle_gamma   90.00
#
_symmetry.space_group_name_H-M   'P 1'
#
loop_
_entity.id
_entity.type
_entity.pdbx_description
1 polymer ?
#
loop_
_entity_poly.entity_id
_entity_poly.type
_entity_poly.pdbx_seq_one_letter_code
_entity_poly.pdbx_strand_id
1 'polypeptide(L)'
;MNKSFIILLATFLCVHVHAQQAYFVDGYHGGIYGHYPVKWKTQFIVDQLSNHPEWRICLEIEPETWDTVQVQTPDAYRQLKKVVNSDQVEFTNPTYAQPYCYNISGESIIRQFQYGINKINKHFPNVQFVTYSVEEPCFTSCLPQILKLFGFKYAVLKCPNTCWGGYSNAYGGELVNWIGPDGSSILTVPRYACEKLEENSTWQTTAWSNSDTYLKNCRDAGIKHPVGMCFQDAGWKNGPWLGSGKNIKNNSIYVTWKDYIENLSVGKTNDDYHFTQEEMRVNLMWGSQVMQRIAQEVRTSENKMVMAEKMSTMAYLANGYTCSQADLDEAWRTLMLAQHHDSWIVPYNGLNKQGTWADAIKRWTDSSNAIADRIIESSMQSFDKDGVAVGSQEGYIRIYNEIYQTSCIFHDNLTKVSLVWNFDTHSIKTDYKECLFNKYKNTCPVLVEEDDFNNFIRTKRLEEEPYFYVCRGHDVIR
;
A
#
# COMPACT_ATOMS: atom_id res chain seq x y z
N MET A 1 -31.96 80.44 29.49
CA MET A 1 -30.70 79.81 29.00
C MET A 1 -30.77 78.30 29.28
N ASN A 2 -31.20 77.59 28.27
CA ASN A 2 -31.32 76.13 28.32
C ASN A 2 -30.01 75.45 27.76
N LYS A 3 -29.32 74.69 28.58
CA LYS A 3 -28.21 73.91 28.14
C LYS A 3 -28.71 72.47 27.84
N SER A 4 -28.84 72.17 26.59
CA SER A 4 -29.13 70.84 26.13
C SER A 4 -27.88 70.00 26.23
N PHE A 5 -27.92 68.94 27.08
CA PHE A 5 -26.90 67.91 27.16
C PHE A 5 -27.17 66.93 26.04
N ILE A 6 -26.28 66.87 25.06
CA ILE A 6 -26.24 65.83 24.05
C ILE A 6 -25.41 64.64 24.64
N ILE A 7 -26.11 63.60 25.02
CA ILE A 7 -25.47 62.32 25.39
C ILE A 7 -25.18 61.60 24.08
N LEU A 8 -23.87 61.48 23.72
CA LEU A 8 -23.40 60.73 22.60
C LEU A 8 -23.27 59.26 23.09
N LEU A 9 -24.26 58.44 22.74
CA LEU A 9 -24.26 57.02 23.03
C LEU A 9 -23.31 56.36 22.00
N ALA A 10 -22.04 56.20 22.39
CA ALA A 10 -21.08 55.41 21.63
C ALA A 10 -21.41 53.92 21.83
N THR A 11 -22.20 53.37 20.93
CA THR A 11 -22.34 51.89 20.82
C THR A 11 -21.05 51.35 20.31
N PHE A 12 -20.22 50.84 21.23
CA PHE A 12 -19.13 49.95 20.90
C PHE A 12 -19.73 48.65 20.33
N LEU A 13 -19.81 48.53 19.03
CA LEU A 13 -19.94 47.27 18.38
C LEU A 13 -18.65 46.49 18.63
N CYS A 14 -18.61 45.72 19.72
CA CYS A 14 -17.65 44.66 19.88
C CYS A 14 -17.92 43.64 18.76
N VAL A 15 -17.27 43.81 17.62
CA VAL A 15 -17.12 42.75 16.66
C VAL A 15 -16.28 41.70 17.37
N HIS A 16 -16.94 40.73 17.96
CA HIS A 16 -16.27 39.52 18.39
C HIS A 16 -15.77 38.85 17.12
N VAL A 17 -14.54 39.15 16.74
CA VAL A 17 -13.81 38.31 15.79
C VAL A 17 -13.64 36.98 16.50
N HIS A 18 -14.60 36.10 16.31
CA HIS A 18 -14.39 34.71 16.73
C HIS A 18 -13.17 34.23 15.97
N ALA A 19 -12.08 34.05 16.67
CA ALA A 19 -10.90 33.42 16.11
C ALA A 19 -11.37 32.08 15.52
N GLN A 20 -11.16 31.89 14.23
CA GLN A 20 -11.54 30.64 13.55
C GLN A 20 -10.91 29.49 14.28
N GLN A 21 -11.74 28.52 14.69
CA GLN A 21 -11.26 27.31 15.34
C GLN A 21 -10.43 26.51 14.34
N ALA A 22 -9.22 26.10 14.75
CA ALA A 22 -8.32 25.26 13.98
C ALA A 22 -8.20 23.89 14.63
N TYR A 23 -8.00 22.88 13.82
CA TYR A 23 -7.86 21.49 14.25
C TYR A 23 -6.50 20.94 13.85
N PHE A 24 -6.02 19.96 14.61
CA PHE A 24 -4.74 19.35 14.35
C PHE A 24 -4.78 17.85 14.61
N VAL A 25 -4.32 17.08 13.65
CA VAL A 25 -4.15 15.64 13.77
C VAL A 25 -2.70 15.34 14.05
N ASP A 26 -2.42 14.90 15.25
CA ASP A 26 -1.10 14.44 15.69
C ASP A 26 -1.03 12.91 15.59
N GLY A 27 0.16 12.36 15.50
CA GLY A 27 0.32 10.92 15.43
C GLY A 27 1.74 10.45 15.28
N TYR A 28 1.86 9.16 15.06
CA TYR A 28 3.15 8.51 14.85
C TYR A 28 3.07 7.56 13.68
N HIS A 29 4.16 7.55 12.90
CA HIS A 29 4.35 6.59 11.84
C HIS A 29 5.63 5.77 12.05
N GLY A 30 5.78 4.67 11.28
CA GLY A 30 6.92 3.78 11.37
C GLY A 30 6.65 2.54 12.21
N GLY A 31 7.70 1.86 12.62
CA GLY A 31 7.61 0.63 13.40
C GLY A 31 9.00 0.04 13.63
N ILE A 32 9.07 -1.26 13.87
CA ILE A 32 10.35 -1.94 14.13
C ILE A 32 11.27 -2.00 12.91
N TYR A 33 10.69 -1.89 11.71
CA TYR A 33 11.43 -1.84 10.46
C TYR A 33 11.76 -0.40 10.05
N GLY A 34 10.96 0.57 10.44
CA GLY A 34 11.28 1.98 10.38
C GLY A 34 12.15 2.38 11.59
N HIS A 35 11.64 3.19 12.46
CA HIS A 35 12.35 3.59 13.67
C HIS A 35 11.43 3.64 14.90
N TYR A 36 11.26 2.49 15.57
CA TYR A 36 10.45 2.37 16.79
C TYR A 36 11.29 1.89 17.97
N PRO A 37 11.68 2.75 18.87
CA PRO A 37 12.44 2.38 20.08
C PRO A 37 11.55 1.63 21.07
N VAL A 38 11.44 0.32 20.91
CA VAL A 38 10.52 -0.55 21.67
C VAL A 38 10.65 -0.37 23.18
N LYS A 39 11.87 -0.19 23.69
CA LYS A 39 12.13 -0.10 25.14
C LYS A 39 11.43 1.08 25.83
N TRP A 40 11.05 2.12 25.12
CA TRP A 40 10.46 3.30 25.73
C TRP A 40 9.29 3.92 24.97
N LYS A 41 9.13 3.65 23.67
CA LYS A 41 8.17 4.39 22.83
C LYS A 41 6.73 4.12 23.21
N THR A 42 6.33 2.86 23.38
CA THR A 42 4.97 2.53 23.79
C THR A 42 4.64 3.12 25.17
N GLN A 43 5.57 3.04 26.12
CA GLN A 43 5.37 3.66 27.43
C GLN A 43 5.23 5.17 27.31
N PHE A 44 6.09 5.82 26.50
CA PHE A 44 6.00 7.24 26.24
C PHE A 44 4.62 7.65 25.69
N ILE A 45 4.10 6.93 24.71
CA ILE A 45 2.78 7.21 24.13
C ILE A 45 1.69 7.14 25.22
N VAL A 46 1.63 6.07 26.00
CA VAL A 46 0.58 5.90 27.01
C VAL A 46 0.71 6.90 28.16
N ASP A 47 1.93 7.25 28.55
CA ASP A 47 2.18 8.28 29.57
C ASP A 47 1.70 9.66 29.08
N GLN A 48 2.00 10.02 27.83
CA GLN A 48 1.58 11.29 27.26
C GLN A 48 0.06 11.36 27.08
N LEU A 49 -0.59 10.29 26.63
CA LEU A 49 -2.06 10.23 26.53
C LEU A 49 -2.72 10.40 27.91
N SER A 50 -2.13 9.82 28.95
CA SER A 50 -2.62 9.98 30.31
C SER A 50 -2.42 11.39 30.87
N ASN A 51 -1.27 12.01 30.57
CA ASN A 51 -0.94 13.35 31.05
C ASN A 51 -1.64 14.48 30.27
N HIS A 52 -2.11 14.20 29.08
CA HIS A 52 -2.75 15.13 28.15
C HIS A 52 -4.12 14.58 27.70
N PRO A 53 -5.16 14.70 28.53
CA PRO A 53 -6.51 14.20 28.17
C PRO A 53 -7.09 14.86 26.93
N GLU A 54 -6.63 16.06 26.58
CA GLU A 54 -7.01 16.78 25.38
C GLU A 54 -6.34 16.25 24.10
N TRP A 55 -5.27 15.49 24.25
CA TRP A 55 -4.48 15.01 23.12
C TRP A 55 -5.17 13.84 22.41
N ARG A 56 -5.21 13.90 21.11
CA ARG A 56 -5.72 12.87 20.20
C ARG A 56 -4.63 12.51 19.24
N ILE A 57 -4.48 11.21 18.94
CA ILE A 57 -3.43 10.71 18.05
C ILE A 57 -3.96 9.72 17.04
N CYS A 58 -3.34 9.75 15.87
CA CYS A 58 -3.47 8.69 14.88
C CYS A 58 -2.22 7.82 14.88
N LEU A 59 -2.40 6.52 14.74
CA LEU A 59 -1.31 5.56 14.72
C LEU A 59 -1.19 4.91 13.35
N GLU A 60 -0.05 5.10 12.74
CA GLU A 60 0.42 4.44 11.53
C GLU A 60 1.64 3.60 11.89
N ILE A 61 1.41 2.48 12.58
CA ILE A 61 2.49 1.65 13.12
C ILE A 61 2.47 0.28 12.45
N GLU A 62 3.62 -0.15 11.95
CA GLU A 62 3.81 -1.46 11.35
C GLU A 62 3.29 -2.60 12.26
N PRO A 63 2.44 -3.49 11.76
CA PRO A 63 1.76 -4.50 12.58
C PRO A 63 2.68 -5.43 13.36
N GLU A 64 3.85 -5.81 12.84
CA GLU A 64 4.80 -6.68 13.56
C GLU A 64 5.45 -6.01 14.78
N THR A 65 5.39 -4.69 14.86
CA THR A 65 5.87 -3.95 16.02
C THR A 65 5.17 -4.42 17.29
N TRP A 66 3.90 -4.77 17.20
CA TRP A 66 3.11 -5.17 18.37
C TRP A 66 3.50 -6.53 18.93
N ASP A 67 3.99 -7.48 18.12
CA ASP A 67 4.60 -8.72 18.63
C ASP A 67 5.80 -8.41 19.51
N THR A 68 6.66 -7.53 19.02
CA THR A 68 7.89 -7.14 19.71
C THR A 68 7.57 -6.36 20.98
N VAL A 69 6.62 -5.43 20.94
CA VAL A 69 6.18 -4.64 22.09
C VAL A 69 5.56 -5.53 23.17
N GLN A 70 4.74 -6.49 22.76
CA GLN A 70 4.11 -7.45 23.69
C GLN A 70 5.14 -8.25 24.49
N VAL A 71 6.23 -8.64 23.84
CA VAL A 71 7.30 -9.45 24.46
C VAL A 71 8.26 -8.59 25.28
N GLN A 72 8.72 -7.47 24.72
CA GLN A 72 9.79 -6.68 25.32
C GLN A 72 9.30 -5.67 26.36
N THR A 73 8.06 -5.15 26.21
CA THR A 73 7.48 -4.16 27.12
C THR A 73 6.01 -4.49 27.44
N PRO A 74 5.76 -5.64 28.09
CA PRO A 74 4.41 -6.16 28.29
C PRO A 74 3.50 -5.24 29.12
N ASP A 75 4.08 -4.44 30.04
CA ASP A 75 3.31 -3.49 30.85
C ASP A 75 2.80 -2.33 30.00
N ALA A 76 3.66 -1.72 29.21
CA ALA A 76 3.29 -0.67 28.28
C ALA A 76 2.26 -1.18 27.24
N TYR A 77 2.46 -2.39 26.75
CA TYR A 77 1.51 -3.05 25.85
C TYR A 77 0.12 -3.21 26.49
N ARG A 78 0.04 -3.70 27.74
CA ARG A 78 -1.23 -3.81 28.46
C ARG A 78 -1.91 -2.46 28.71
N GLN A 79 -1.13 -1.41 28.97
CA GLN A 79 -1.67 -0.06 29.12
C GLN A 79 -2.21 0.45 27.79
N LEU A 80 -1.46 0.31 26.69
CA LEU A 80 -1.92 0.68 25.35
C LEU A 80 -3.24 0.00 24.99
N LYS A 81 -3.37 -1.30 25.25
CA LYS A 81 -4.63 -2.05 25.00
C LYS A 81 -5.86 -1.45 25.69
N LYS A 82 -5.70 -0.73 26.78
CA LYS A 82 -6.83 -0.09 27.47
C LYS A 82 -7.29 1.19 26.79
N VAL A 83 -6.40 1.85 26.05
CA VAL A 83 -6.66 3.18 25.47
C VAL A 83 -6.87 3.15 23.95
N VAL A 84 -6.46 2.10 23.25
CA VAL A 84 -6.57 2.04 21.78
C VAL A 84 -8.01 2.08 21.23
N ASN A 85 -9.00 1.77 22.06
CA ASN A 85 -10.42 1.87 21.70
C ASN A 85 -11.10 3.11 22.29
N SER A 86 -10.33 4.03 22.87
CA SER A 86 -10.85 5.34 23.31
C SER A 86 -10.94 6.31 22.17
N ASP A 87 -11.58 7.44 22.41
CA ASP A 87 -11.65 8.57 21.47
C ASP A 87 -10.30 9.31 21.29
N GLN A 88 -9.28 8.95 22.08
CA GLN A 88 -7.95 9.54 21.97
C GLN A 88 -7.09 8.90 20.88
N VAL A 89 -7.42 7.70 20.40
CA VAL A 89 -6.55 6.93 19.50
C VAL A 89 -7.33 6.42 18.29
N GLU A 90 -6.79 6.64 17.11
CA GLU A 90 -7.27 6.08 15.85
C GLU A 90 -6.12 5.36 15.12
N PHE A 91 -6.38 4.18 14.58
CA PHE A 91 -5.46 3.52 13.65
C PHE A 91 -5.84 3.91 12.22
N THR A 92 -4.90 4.47 11.45
CA THR A 92 -5.19 5.08 10.14
C THR A 92 -4.60 4.34 8.95
N ASN A 93 -3.48 3.65 9.12
CA ASN A 93 -2.87 2.86 8.06
C ASN A 93 -2.56 1.45 8.59
N PRO A 94 -3.37 0.46 8.24
CA PRO A 94 -3.13 -0.91 8.66
C PRO A 94 -2.23 -1.71 7.72
N THR A 95 -1.68 -1.13 6.66
CA THR A 95 -0.85 -1.88 5.72
C THR A 95 0.34 -2.51 6.43
N TYR A 96 0.72 -3.72 5.98
CA TYR A 96 1.68 -4.56 6.70
C TYR A 96 3.07 -3.93 6.82
N ALA A 97 3.50 -3.21 5.81
CA ALA A 97 4.83 -2.61 5.74
C ALA A 97 4.82 -1.17 5.18
N GLN A 98 3.70 -0.47 5.21
CA GLN A 98 3.58 0.93 4.78
C GLN A 98 4.23 1.18 3.39
N PRO A 99 3.79 0.47 2.33
CA PRO A 99 4.45 0.51 1.03
C PRO A 99 4.09 1.76 0.23
N TYR A 100 4.91 2.11 -0.73
CA TYR A 100 4.50 3.00 -1.81
C TYR A 100 3.56 2.26 -2.77
N CYS A 101 2.25 2.44 -2.60
CA CYS A 101 1.23 1.72 -3.35
C CYS A 101 1.35 1.84 -4.87
N TYR A 102 1.88 2.96 -5.39
CA TYR A 102 2.07 3.16 -6.83
C TYR A 102 3.18 2.30 -7.43
N ASN A 103 4.06 1.71 -6.61
CA ASN A 103 5.22 0.92 -7.06
C ASN A 103 5.02 -0.59 -6.98
N ILE A 104 3.94 -1.05 -6.36
CA ILE A 104 3.65 -2.47 -6.15
C ILE A 104 2.39 -2.90 -6.90
N SER A 105 2.18 -4.20 -7.03
CA SER A 105 1.01 -4.73 -7.73
C SER A 105 -0.28 -4.54 -6.93
N GLY A 106 -1.43 -4.55 -7.61
CA GLY A 106 -2.74 -4.50 -6.96
C GLY A 106 -2.95 -5.64 -5.98
N GLU A 107 -2.49 -6.85 -6.29
CA GLU A 107 -2.53 -8.00 -5.37
C GLU A 107 -1.71 -7.73 -4.12
N SER A 108 -0.50 -7.20 -4.27
CA SER A 108 0.32 -6.81 -3.12
C SER A 108 -0.37 -5.77 -2.24
N ILE A 109 -1.01 -4.76 -2.82
CA ILE A 109 -1.75 -3.77 -2.04
C ILE A 109 -2.87 -4.44 -1.23
N ILE A 110 -3.64 -5.33 -1.85
CA ILE A 110 -4.70 -6.08 -1.16
C ILE A 110 -4.12 -6.91 0.00
N ARG A 111 -2.99 -7.61 -0.22
CA ARG A 111 -2.31 -8.40 0.83
C ARG A 111 -1.78 -7.52 1.95
N GLN A 112 -1.20 -6.37 1.64
CA GLN A 112 -0.75 -5.39 2.62
C GLN A 112 -1.88 -5.00 3.59
N PHE A 113 -3.08 -4.69 3.07
CA PHE A 113 -4.24 -4.40 3.90
C PHE A 113 -4.74 -5.64 4.65
N GLN A 114 -4.94 -6.75 3.98
CA GLN A 114 -5.49 -7.97 4.56
C GLN A 114 -4.64 -8.50 5.73
N TYR A 115 -3.35 -8.68 5.50
CA TYR A 115 -2.45 -9.19 6.53
C TYR A 115 -2.23 -8.20 7.66
N GLY A 116 -2.14 -6.92 7.31
CA GLY A 116 -1.97 -5.86 8.32
C GLY A 116 -3.18 -5.73 9.24
N ILE A 117 -4.40 -5.65 8.70
CA ILE A 117 -5.64 -5.62 9.47
C ILE A 117 -5.75 -6.86 10.36
N ASN A 118 -5.52 -8.05 9.78
CA ASN A 118 -5.57 -9.30 10.53
C ASN A 118 -4.56 -9.33 11.67
N LYS A 119 -3.36 -8.84 11.44
CA LYS A 119 -2.30 -8.78 12.46
C LYS A 119 -2.63 -7.81 13.57
N ILE A 120 -3.09 -6.59 13.25
CA ILE A 120 -3.48 -5.59 14.25
C ILE A 120 -4.66 -6.11 15.08
N ASN A 121 -5.67 -6.72 14.44
CA ASN A 121 -6.84 -7.25 15.15
C ASN A 121 -6.51 -8.41 16.10
N LYS A 122 -5.45 -9.18 15.87
CA LYS A 122 -4.96 -10.18 16.84
C LYS A 122 -4.47 -9.51 18.14
N HIS A 123 -3.88 -8.34 18.03
CA HIS A 123 -3.40 -7.56 19.20
C HIS A 123 -4.50 -6.72 19.83
N PHE A 124 -5.34 -6.09 19.01
CA PHE A 124 -6.36 -5.11 19.40
C PHE A 124 -7.72 -5.45 18.74
N PRO A 125 -8.47 -6.44 19.26
CA PRO A 125 -9.60 -7.05 18.56
C PRO A 125 -10.73 -6.12 18.17
N ASN A 126 -10.87 -4.96 18.79
CA ASN A 126 -12.01 -4.05 18.56
C ASN A 126 -11.61 -2.78 17.79
N VAL A 127 -10.38 -2.72 17.32
CA VAL A 127 -9.93 -1.58 16.51
C VAL A 127 -10.68 -1.56 15.18
N GLN A 128 -11.19 -0.38 14.83
CA GLN A 128 -11.89 -0.14 13.57
C GLN A 128 -11.03 0.73 12.66
N PHE A 129 -10.87 0.33 11.42
CA PHE A 129 -10.21 1.12 10.39
C PHE A 129 -11.27 1.88 9.60
N VAL A 130 -11.45 3.15 9.92
CA VAL A 130 -12.48 4.01 9.33
C VAL A 130 -11.88 4.99 8.35
N THR A 131 -10.72 5.54 8.68
CA THR A 131 -10.02 6.54 7.87
C THR A 131 -8.65 6.00 7.45
N TYR A 132 -8.33 6.15 6.17
CA TYR A 132 -6.99 5.92 5.66
C TYR A 132 -6.21 7.24 5.62
N SER A 133 -5.12 7.30 6.36
CA SER A 133 -4.19 8.43 6.37
C SER A 133 -2.77 7.93 6.58
N VAL A 134 -1.83 8.58 5.92
CA VAL A 134 -0.41 8.20 5.91
C VAL A 134 0.46 9.43 6.11
N GLU A 135 1.61 9.23 6.70
CA GLU A 135 2.65 10.26 6.81
C GLU A 135 3.38 10.40 5.48
N GLU A 136 3.82 9.30 4.93
CA GLU A 136 4.45 9.27 3.63
C GLU A 136 3.43 8.95 2.54
N PRO A 137 3.50 9.61 1.37
CA PRO A 137 2.48 9.46 0.34
C PRO A 137 2.43 8.04 -0.23
N CYS A 138 1.60 7.19 0.33
CA CYS A 138 1.40 5.81 -0.07
C CYS A 138 0.12 5.66 -0.90
N PHE A 139 -0.04 6.48 -1.94
CA PHE A 139 -1.26 6.52 -2.75
C PHE A 139 -1.11 5.79 -4.08
N THR A 140 -2.25 5.42 -4.66
CA THR A 140 -2.43 5.01 -6.05
C THR A 140 -3.81 5.43 -6.51
N SER A 141 -4.01 5.65 -7.80
CA SER A 141 -5.29 6.10 -8.35
C SER A 141 -6.46 5.15 -8.06
N CYS A 142 -6.20 3.83 -7.93
CA CYS A 142 -7.22 2.82 -7.64
C CYS A 142 -7.51 2.62 -6.13
N LEU A 143 -6.87 3.38 -5.27
CA LEU A 143 -7.00 3.19 -3.82
C LEU A 143 -8.45 3.37 -3.30
N PRO A 144 -9.30 4.28 -3.82
CA PRO A 144 -10.69 4.38 -3.40
C PRO A 144 -11.46 3.06 -3.45
N GLN A 145 -11.30 2.29 -4.52
CA GLN A 145 -11.89 0.96 -4.66
C GLN A 145 -11.41 0.01 -3.57
N ILE A 146 -10.10 -0.06 -3.37
CA ILE A 146 -9.48 -0.96 -2.39
C ILE A 146 -9.91 -0.59 -0.97
N LEU A 147 -9.87 0.68 -0.61
CA LEU A 147 -10.27 1.16 0.71
C LEU A 147 -11.73 0.80 1.01
N LYS A 148 -12.64 0.99 0.04
CA LYS A 148 -14.05 0.60 0.20
C LYS A 148 -14.24 -0.90 0.37
N LEU A 149 -13.47 -1.74 -0.31
CA LEU A 149 -13.50 -3.20 -0.14
C LEU A 149 -13.11 -3.61 1.28
N PHE A 150 -12.20 -2.88 1.92
CA PHE A 150 -11.82 -3.10 3.32
C PHE A 150 -12.69 -2.36 4.35
N GLY A 151 -13.74 -1.65 3.91
CA GLY A 151 -14.71 -1.01 4.79
C GLY A 151 -14.32 0.39 5.28
N PHE A 152 -13.29 1.00 4.72
CA PHE A 152 -12.97 2.40 4.99
C PHE A 152 -14.07 3.31 4.47
N LYS A 153 -14.37 4.36 5.24
CA LYS A 153 -15.36 5.38 4.89
C LYS A 153 -14.71 6.66 4.42
N TYR A 154 -13.49 6.92 4.88
CA TYR A 154 -12.79 8.18 4.69
C TYR A 154 -11.34 7.94 4.27
N ALA A 155 -10.79 8.94 3.58
CA ALA A 155 -9.37 8.98 3.25
C ALA A 155 -8.81 10.39 3.48
N VAL A 156 -7.49 10.48 3.52
CA VAL A 156 -6.77 11.74 3.69
C VAL A 156 -5.65 11.79 2.66
N LEU A 157 -5.75 12.73 1.73
CA LEU A 157 -4.70 13.06 0.76
C LEU A 157 -3.80 14.18 1.27
N LYS A 158 -4.14 14.76 2.43
CA LYS A 158 -3.31 15.74 3.09
C LYS A 158 -2.10 15.05 3.70
N CYS A 159 -0.96 15.24 3.07
CA CYS A 159 0.33 14.86 3.62
C CYS A 159 1.21 16.12 3.64
N PRO A 160 1.74 16.52 4.79
CA PRO A 160 2.56 17.74 4.87
C PRO A 160 3.94 17.56 4.23
N ASN A 161 4.34 16.34 3.94
CA ASN A 161 5.60 16.03 3.28
C ASN A 161 5.42 15.95 1.77
N THR A 162 6.25 16.66 1.01
CA THR A 162 6.08 16.80 -0.44
C THR A 162 7.14 16.05 -1.24
N CYS A 163 8.18 15.58 -0.61
CA CYS A 163 9.36 15.03 -1.28
C CYS A 163 9.44 13.50 -1.31
N TRP A 164 8.66 12.82 -0.49
CA TRP A 164 8.75 11.35 -0.33
C TRP A 164 8.14 10.54 -1.46
N GLY A 165 7.66 11.22 -2.48
CA GLY A 165 7.10 10.59 -3.67
C GLY A 165 5.62 10.25 -3.57
N GLY A 166 4.94 10.31 -4.71
CA GLY A 166 3.55 9.89 -4.81
C GLY A 166 2.55 10.75 -4.07
N TYR A 167 2.79 12.02 -3.88
CA TYR A 167 1.78 12.88 -3.32
C TYR A 167 0.89 13.49 -4.42
N SER A 168 -0.38 13.64 -4.12
CA SER A 168 -1.33 14.26 -5.03
C SER A 168 -1.09 15.77 -5.16
N ASN A 169 -1.52 16.35 -6.27
CA ASN A 169 -1.55 17.80 -6.41
C ASN A 169 -2.40 18.43 -5.31
N ALA A 170 -2.07 19.68 -4.97
CA ALA A 170 -2.90 20.47 -4.09
C ALA A 170 -4.29 20.68 -4.72
N TYR A 171 -5.34 20.51 -3.93
CA TYR A 171 -6.72 20.66 -4.33
C TYR A 171 -7.45 21.63 -3.40
N GLY A 172 -8.42 22.38 -3.90
CA GLY A 172 -9.20 23.32 -3.11
C GLY A 172 -10.31 22.65 -2.30
N GLY A 173 -10.86 23.38 -1.33
CA GLY A 173 -11.99 22.94 -0.49
C GLY A 173 -11.57 22.22 0.80
N GLU A 174 -12.53 21.96 1.68
CA GLU A 174 -12.29 21.25 2.93
C GLU A 174 -12.32 19.74 2.73
N LEU A 175 -13.29 19.27 1.94
CA LEU A 175 -13.50 17.87 1.61
C LEU A 175 -13.71 17.73 0.10
N VAL A 176 -13.34 16.58 -0.42
CA VAL A 176 -13.58 16.16 -1.80
C VAL A 176 -14.08 14.72 -1.83
N ASN A 177 -14.80 14.36 -2.88
CA ASN A 177 -15.05 12.95 -3.22
C ASN A 177 -13.87 12.47 -4.06
N TRP A 178 -13.01 11.66 -3.51
CA TRP A 178 -11.94 11.04 -4.29
C TRP A 178 -12.51 9.87 -5.07
N ILE A 179 -12.46 9.99 -6.41
CA ILE A 179 -13.06 9.03 -7.33
C ILE A 179 -11.96 8.15 -7.93
N GLY A 180 -12.10 6.84 -7.76
CA GLY A 180 -11.22 5.85 -8.40
C GLY A 180 -11.58 5.60 -9.87
N PRO A 181 -10.70 4.94 -10.64
CA PRO A 181 -10.94 4.63 -12.05
C PRO A 181 -12.18 3.77 -12.32
N ASP A 182 -12.61 2.98 -11.33
CA ASP A 182 -13.82 2.15 -11.38
C ASP A 182 -15.11 2.91 -11.01
N GLY A 183 -15.03 4.22 -10.70
CA GLY A 183 -16.12 5.03 -10.21
C GLY A 183 -16.39 4.93 -8.70
N SER A 184 -15.61 4.14 -7.97
CA SER A 184 -15.69 4.12 -6.50
C SER A 184 -15.34 5.49 -5.93
N SER A 185 -16.16 5.97 -4.99
CA SER A 185 -15.99 7.27 -4.35
C SER A 185 -15.75 7.12 -2.85
N ILE A 186 -14.81 7.87 -2.31
CA ILE A 186 -14.53 7.95 -0.87
C ILE A 186 -14.38 9.39 -0.43
N LEU A 187 -15.06 9.78 0.65
CA LEU A 187 -14.97 11.14 1.18
C LEU A 187 -13.58 11.38 1.76
N THR A 188 -12.94 12.46 1.35
CA THR A 188 -11.50 12.65 1.53
C THR A 188 -11.18 14.08 1.96
N VAL A 189 -10.25 14.20 2.92
CA VAL A 189 -9.60 15.48 3.22
C VAL A 189 -8.49 15.71 2.21
N PRO A 190 -8.59 16.71 1.33
CA PRO A 190 -7.57 16.97 0.33
C PRO A 190 -6.40 17.74 0.92
N ARG A 191 -5.32 17.81 0.17
CA ARG A 191 -4.31 18.83 0.38
C ARG A 191 -4.88 20.18 -0.09
N TYR A 192 -4.93 21.16 0.80
CA TYR A 192 -5.48 22.47 0.45
C TYR A 192 -4.60 23.23 -0.55
N ALA A 193 -5.21 23.82 -1.57
CA ALA A 193 -4.47 24.62 -2.54
C ALA A 193 -3.74 25.83 -1.92
N CYS A 194 -4.19 26.29 -0.76
CA CYS A 194 -3.55 27.37 -0.01
C CYS A 194 -2.36 26.93 0.85
N GLU A 195 -2.07 25.64 0.96
CA GLU A 195 -0.88 25.16 1.64
C GLU A 195 0.37 25.54 0.86
N LYS A 196 1.34 26.09 1.55
CA LYS A 196 2.64 26.48 1.01
C LYS A 196 3.73 25.67 1.70
N LEU A 197 4.91 25.66 1.11
CA LEU A 197 6.08 25.14 1.82
C LEU A 197 6.33 26.00 3.06
N GLU A 198 6.76 25.36 4.13
CA GLU A 198 7.24 26.03 5.34
C GLU A 198 8.48 26.86 5.01
N GLU A 199 8.66 27.97 5.69
CA GLU A 199 9.82 28.82 5.49
C GLU A 199 11.12 28.04 5.68
N ASN A 200 12.01 28.16 4.70
CA ASN A 200 13.27 27.42 4.64
C ASN A 200 13.15 25.90 4.52
N SER A 201 11.97 25.37 4.27
CA SER A 201 11.78 23.96 3.96
C SER A 201 11.70 23.72 2.46
N THR A 202 12.25 22.59 2.00
CA THR A 202 12.13 22.13 0.61
C THR A 202 11.08 21.03 0.45
N TRP A 203 10.48 20.56 1.56
CA TRP A 203 9.64 19.37 1.55
C TRP A 203 8.47 19.37 2.53
N GLN A 204 8.48 20.20 3.58
CA GLN A 204 7.37 20.31 4.51
C GLN A 204 6.47 21.49 4.19
N THR A 205 5.16 21.30 4.29
CA THR A 205 4.20 22.39 4.16
C THR A 205 3.86 23.00 5.51
N THR A 206 3.30 24.20 5.47
CA THR A 206 2.87 24.94 6.66
C THR A 206 1.76 24.25 7.47
N ALA A 207 1.13 23.20 6.90
CA ALA A 207 0.11 22.42 7.60
C ALA A 207 0.68 21.50 8.71
N TRP A 208 1.96 21.21 8.67
CA TRP A 208 2.59 20.29 9.65
C TRP A 208 2.70 20.84 11.07
N SER A 209 2.54 22.13 11.23
CA SER A 209 2.59 22.82 12.54
C SER A 209 1.39 23.73 12.80
N ASN A 210 0.40 23.77 11.91
CA ASN A 210 -0.69 24.74 11.96
C ASN A 210 -0.18 26.18 12.16
N SER A 211 0.84 26.55 11.40
CA SER A 211 1.46 27.87 11.53
C SER A 211 0.42 29.00 11.34
N ASP A 212 0.67 30.16 11.91
CA ASP A 212 -0.22 31.35 11.76
C ASP A 212 -0.40 31.70 10.27
N THR A 213 0.64 31.53 9.48
CA THR A 213 0.59 31.73 8.02
C THR A 213 -0.36 30.72 7.37
N TYR A 214 -0.31 29.46 7.75
CA TYR A 214 -1.22 28.43 7.26
C TYR A 214 -2.67 28.76 7.60
N LEU A 215 -2.95 29.06 8.86
CA LEU A 215 -4.30 29.39 9.33
C LEU A 215 -4.83 30.64 8.67
N LYS A 216 -3.97 31.65 8.45
CA LYS A 216 -4.35 32.85 7.67
C LYS A 216 -4.69 32.48 6.23
N ASN A 217 -3.85 31.71 5.55
CA ASN A 217 -4.10 31.28 4.17
C ASN A 217 -5.41 30.47 4.04
N CYS A 218 -5.69 29.60 5.02
CA CYS A 218 -6.96 28.87 5.06
C CYS A 218 -8.17 29.81 5.17
N ARG A 219 -8.10 30.82 6.06
CA ARG A 219 -9.18 31.84 6.17
C ARG A 219 -9.39 32.59 4.87
N ASP A 220 -8.30 33.06 4.28
CA ASP A 220 -8.33 33.82 3.02
C ASP A 220 -8.91 33.00 1.87
N ALA A 221 -8.70 31.68 1.90
CA ALA A 221 -9.25 30.70 0.95
C ALA A 221 -10.68 30.21 1.29
N GLY A 222 -11.28 30.70 2.37
CA GLY A 222 -12.64 30.33 2.77
C GLY A 222 -12.78 28.96 3.43
N ILE A 223 -11.66 28.33 3.86
CA ILE A 223 -11.67 27.10 4.65
C ILE A 223 -12.22 27.40 6.03
N LYS A 224 -13.34 26.81 6.39
CA LYS A 224 -14.05 27.10 7.65
C LYS A 224 -13.45 26.35 8.83
N HIS A 225 -13.01 25.14 8.61
CA HIS A 225 -12.49 24.22 9.63
C HIS A 225 -11.06 23.78 9.26
N PRO A 226 -10.07 24.68 9.32
CA PRO A 226 -8.72 24.36 8.91
C PRO A 226 -8.14 23.27 9.80
N VAL A 227 -7.51 22.28 9.17
CA VAL A 227 -6.85 21.16 9.84
C VAL A 227 -5.44 20.99 9.30
N GLY A 228 -4.48 20.89 10.20
CA GLY A 228 -3.13 20.45 9.91
C GLY A 228 -2.86 19.06 10.45
N MET A 229 -1.73 18.50 10.10
CA MET A 229 -1.31 17.21 10.62
C MET A 229 0.20 17.08 10.70
N CYS A 230 0.65 16.24 11.63
CA CYS A 230 1.99 15.72 11.69
C CYS A 230 1.96 14.31 12.23
N PHE A 231 2.28 13.33 11.40
CA PHE A 231 2.64 12.01 11.93
C PHE A 231 4.14 12.01 12.14
N GLN A 232 4.51 11.92 13.42
CA GLN A 232 5.89 12.01 13.82
C GLN A 232 6.58 10.68 13.61
N ASP A 233 7.82 10.73 13.16
CA ASP A 233 8.68 9.56 13.24
C ASP A 233 8.66 8.98 14.66
N ALA A 234 8.31 7.73 14.78
CA ALA A 234 8.15 7.04 16.07
C ALA A 234 9.44 7.00 16.90
N GLY A 235 10.58 7.28 16.31
CA GLY A 235 11.84 7.47 17.02
C GLY A 235 11.92 8.73 17.86
N TRP A 236 11.05 9.70 17.66
CA TRP A 236 11.11 10.98 18.36
C TRP A 236 10.34 10.94 19.69
N LYS A 237 10.88 11.62 20.70
CA LYS A 237 10.21 11.84 21.99
C LYS A 237 9.38 13.13 21.97
N ASN A 238 8.61 13.33 20.92
CA ASN A 238 7.73 14.48 20.79
C ASN A 238 6.27 14.05 21.01
N GLY A 239 5.52 14.87 21.72
CA GLY A 239 4.09 14.69 21.92
C GLY A 239 3.62 15.30 23.24
N PRO A 240 2.55 16.09 23.20
CA PRO A 240 1.83 16.61 22.03
C PRO A 240 2.70 17.48 21.13
N TRP A 241 2.53 17.35 19.80
CA TRP A 241 3.42 18.01 18.82
C TRP A 241 3.35 19.55 18.88
N LEU A 242 2.14 20.11 18.88
CA LEU A 242 1.94 21.54 18.99
C LEU A 242 2.18 22.04 20.42
N GLY A 243 3.34 22.07 20.90
CA GLY A 243 3.71 22.47 22.26
C GLY A 243 5.06 21.97 22.64
N SER A 244 5.70 21.21 21.75
CA SER A 244 7.07 20.73 21.96
C SER A 244 8.06 21.49 21.08
N GLY A 245 9.17 21.90 21.68
CA GLY A 245 10.31 22.48 20.98
C GLY A 245 9.99 23.73 20.17
N LYS A 246 10.14 23.65 18.85
CA LYS A 246 9.93 24.75 17.91
C LYS A 246 8.47 25.00 17.56
N ASN A 247 7.58 24.08 17.91
CA ASN A 247 6.19 24.13 17.52
C ASN A 247 5.42 24.91 18.58
N ILE A 248 5.10 26.15 18.25
CA ILE A 248 4.34 27.02 19.15
C ILE A 248 2.90 26.55 19.14
N LYS A 249 2.38 26.21 20.32
CA LYS A 249 0.97 25.86 20.49
C LYS A 249 0.12 27.09 20.15
N ASN A 250 -0.66 26.99 19.09
CA ASN A 250 -1.74 27.92 18.82
C ASN A 250 -3.06 27.38 19.42
N ASN A 251 -4.17 28.03 19.15
CA ASN A 251 -5.49 27.61 19.64
C ASN A 251 -6.07 26.39 18.90
N SER A 252 -5.25 25.53 18.33
CA SER A 252 -5.70 24.32 17.66
C SER A 252 -6.16 23.27 18.66
N ILE A 253 -7.25 22.59 18.30
CA ILE A 253 -7.78 21.43 19.04
C ILE A 253 -7.22 20.16 18.41
N TYR A 254 -6.69 19.26 19.23
CA TYR A 254 -6.30 17.92 18.80
C TYR A 254 -7.51 17.08 18.50
N VAL A 255 -7.51 16.41 17.35
CA VAL A 255 -8.59 15.56 16.86
C VAL A 255 -8.02 14.31 16.21
N THR A 256 -8.80 13.24 16.14
CA THR A 256 -8.55 12.15 15.20
C THR A 256 -9.12 12.52 13.83
N TRP A 257 -8.70 11.86 12.76
CA TRP A 257 -9.27 12.08 11.44
C TRP A 257 -10.76 11.72 11.39
N LYS A 258 -11.14 10.62 12.02
CA LYS A 258 -12.54 10.23 12.10
C LYS A 258 -13.38 11.32 12.77
N ASP A 259 -12.96 11.80 13.93
CA ASP A 259 -13.69 12.84 14.64
C ASP A 259 -13.77 14.13 13.83
N TYR A 260 -12.68 14.54 13.21
CA TYR A 260 -12.66 15.71 12.34
C TYR A 260 -13.66 15.59 11.18
N ILE A 261 -13.67 14.48 10.46
CA ILE A 261 -14.51 14.32 9.27
C ILE A 261 -15.99 14.17 9.65
N GLU A 262 -16.31 13.40 10.68
CA GLU A 262 -17.68 13.12 11.07
C GLU A 262 -18.37 14.27 11.81
N ASN A 263 -17.64 14.99 12.64
CA ASN A 263 -18.24 15.92 13.62
C ASN A 263 -17.84 17.37 13.46
N LEU A 264 -16.72 17.68 12.83
CA LEU A 264 -16.10 19.01 12.90
C LEU A 264 -15.94 19.70 11.55
N SER A 265 -15.77 18.95 10.46
CA SER A 265 -15.68 19.47 9.09
C SER A 265 -17.06 19.80 8.52
N VAL A 266 -17.09 20.21 7.27
CA VAL A 266 -18.37 20.42 6.54
C VAL A 266 -19.19 19.15 6.36
N GLY A 267 -18.60 17.98 6.56
CA GLY A 267 -19.26 16.67 6.52
C GLY A 267 -19.71 16.18 5.13
N LYS A 268 -19.79 17.07 4.14
CA LYS A 268 -20.22 16.78 2.77
C LYS A 268 -19.49 17.66 1.79
N THR A 269 -19.42 17.20 0.54
CA THR A 269 -18.91 17.95 -0.59
C THR A 269 -19.59 17.51 -1.87
N ASN A 270 -19.66 18.43 -2.85
CA ASN A 270 -20.04 18.11 -4.23
C ASN A 270 -18.83 18.13 -5.17
N ASP A 271 -17.62 18.34 -4.62
CA ASP A 271 -16.39 18.43 -5.41
C ASP A 271 -15.83 17.04 -5.63
N ASP A 272 -15.77 16.61 -6.87
CA ASP A 272 -15.15 15.36 -7.27
C ASP A 272 -13.67 15.59 -7.61
N TYR A 273 -12.83 14.72 -7.10
CA TYR A 273 -11.40 14.73 -7.35
C TYR A 273 -10.96 13.42 -7.98
N HIS A 274 -10.39 13.53 -9.15
CA HIS A 274 -9.80 12.42 -9.89
C HIS A 274 -8.31 12.68 -10.04
N PHE A 275 -7.50 11.65 -9.91
CA PHE A 275 -6.14 11.69 -10.42
C PHE A 275 -5.76 10.36 -11.05
N THR A 276 -4.92 10.44 -12.06
CA THR A 276 -4.37 9.29 -12.75
C THR A 276 -3.07 8.84 -12.08
N GLN A 277 -2.61 7.64 -12.43
CA GLN A 277 -1.32 7.15 -11.94
C GLN A 277 -0.16 8.04 -12.41
N GLU A 278 -0.28 8.64 -13.59
CA GLU A 278 0.71 9.54 -14.17
C GLU A 278 0.81 10.89 -13.46
N GLU A 279 -0.29 11.33 -12.83
CA GLU A 279 -0.30 12.57 -12.04
C GLU A 279 0.36 12.40 -10.68
N MET A 280 0.57 11.17 -10.27
CA MET A 280 1.31 10.87 -9.05
C MET A 280 2.77 11.20 -9.25
N ARG A 281 3.19 12.32 -8.67
CA ARG A 281 4.57 12.79 -8.80
C ARG A 281 5.44 12.10 -7.78
N VAL A 282 6.37 11.33 -8.28
CA VAL A 282 7.41 10.70 -7.48
C VAL A 282 8.62 11.62 -7.47
N ASN A 283 8.71 12.48 -6.48
CA ASN A 283 9.88 13.34 -6.27
C ASN A 283 10.83 12.69 -5.26
N LEU A 284 11.28 11.47 -5.57
CA LEU A 284 12.21 10.76 -4.70
C LEU A 284 13.60 11.40 -4.80
N MET A 285 13.94 12.18 -3.79
CA MET A 285 15.28 12.78 -3.71
C MET A 285 16.38 11.72 -3.53
N TRP A 286 16.05 10.56 -2.96
CA TRP A 286 17.06 9.62 -2.45
C TRP A 286 17.09 8.29 -3.17
N GLY A 287 16.00 7.80 -3.65
CA GLY A 287 15.88 6.42 -4.11
C GLY A 287 15.78 6.21 -5.60
N SER A 288 15.64 7.27 -6.40
CA SER A 288 15.30 7.16 -7.82
C SER A 288 16.28 6.32 -8.65
N GLN A 289 17.55 6.32 -8.31
CA GLN A 289 18.58 5.54 -9.03
C GLN A 289 18.64 4.08 -8.57
N VAL A 290 18.20 3.80 -7.34
CA VAL A 290 18.28 2.48 -6.72
C VAL A 290 16.97 1.73 -6.82
N MET A 291 15.87 2.45 -6.88
CA MET A 291 14.53 1.89 -7.02
C MET A 291 14.40 0.93 -8.19
N GLN A 292 15.09 1.19 -9.30
CA GLN A 292 14.98 0.36 -10.48
C GLN A 292 15.35 -1.10 -10.20
N ARG A 293 16.45 -1.36 -9.51
CA ARG A 293 16.87 -2.71 -9.12
C ARG A 293 15.94 -3.32 -8.08
N ILE A 294 15.63 -2.58 -7.03
CA ILE A 294 14.74 -3.01 -5.97
C ILE A 294 13.34 -3.30 -6.52
N ALA A 295 12.81 -2.41 -7.37
CA ALA A 295 11.53 -2.61 -8.02
C ALA A 295 11.50 -3.88 -8.88
N GLN A 296 12.58 -4.20 -9.58
CA GLN A 296 12.69 -5.44 -10.37
C GLN A 296 12.71 -6.69 -9.48
N GLU A 297 13.47 -6.67 -8.39
CA GLU A 297 13.54 -7.78 -7.43
C GLU A 297 12.16 -8.04 -6.80
N VAL A 298 11.48 -6.99 -6.34
CA VAL A 298 10.14 -7.08 -5.76
C VAL A 298 9.12 -7.52 -6.80
N ARG A 299 9.13 -6.96 -8.00
CA ARG A 299 8.22 -7.35 -9.09
C ARG A 299 8.38 -8.82 -9.48
N THR A 300 9.61 -9.31 -9.50
CA THR A 300 9.88 -10.74 -9.74
C THR A 300 9.22 -11.60 -8.67
N SER A 301 9.35 -11.23 -7.40
CA SER A 301 8.72 -11.97 -6.30
C SER A 301 7.19 -11.88 -6.33
N GLU A 302 6.61 -10.73 -6.66
CA GLU A 302 5.16 -10.57 -6.84
C GLU A 302 4.62 -11.55 -7.91
N ASN A 303 5.27 -11.58 -9.06
CA ASN A 303 4.86 -12.48 -10.15
C ASN A 303 4.98 -13.94 -9.75
N LYS A 304 6.07 -14.34 -9.07
CA LYS A 304 6.25 -15.70 -8.57
C LYS A 304 5.19 -16.09 -7.54
N MET A 305 4.85 -15.20 -6.63
CA MET A 305 3.81 -15.47 -5.63
C MET A 305 2.44 -15.69 -6.28
N VAL A 306 2.05 -14.82 -7.21
CA VAL A 306 0.80 -14.97 -7.96
C VAL A 306 0.81 -16.28 -8.76
N MET A 307 1.93 -16.63 -9.38
CA MET A 307 2.09 -17.91 -10.08
C MET A 307 1.96 -19.10 -9.13
N ALA A 308 2.59 -19.07 -7.97
CA ALA A 308 2.52 -20.13 -6.98
C ALA A 308 1.09 -20.40 -6.51
N GLU A 309 0.34 -19.35 -6.18
CA GLU A 309 -1.06 -19.48 -5.78
C GLU A 309 -1.94 -20.01 -6.91
N LYS A 310 -1.76 -19.52 -8.14
CA LYS A 310 -2.49 -20.03 -9.31
C LYS A 310 -2.18 -21.50 -9.58
N MET A 311 -0.91 -21.88 -9.58
CA MET A 311 -0.50 -23.27 -9.81
C MET A 311 -1.02 -24.20 -8.72
N SER A 312 -0.94 -23.79 -7.46
CA SER A 312 -1.51 -24.54 -6.34
C SER A 312 -3.03 -24.70 -6.45
N THR A 313 -3.73 -23.63 -6.83
CA THR A 313 -5.19 -23.66 -7.03
C THR A 313 -5.55 -24.61 -8.18
N MET A 314 -4.83 -24.56 -9.29
CA MET A 314 -5.06 -25.47 -10.42
C MET A 314 -4.82 -26.93 -10.03
N ALA A 315 -3.74 -27.19 -9.29
CA ALA A 315 -3.45 -28.53 -8.79
C ALA A 315 -4.54 -29.03 -7.83
N TYR A 316 -5.03 -28.15 -6.96
CA TYR A 316 -6.17 -28.48 -6.08
C TYR A 316 -7.42 -28.84 -6.88
N LEU A 317 -7.78 -28.05 -7.88
CA LEU A 317 -8.97 -28.29 -8.69
C LEU A 317 -8.87 -29.56 -9.55
N ALA A 318 -7.64 -29.90 -10.01
CA ALA A 318 -7.41 -31.04 -10.86
C ALA A 318 -7.31 -32.38 -10.10
N ASN A 319 -6.67 -32.39 -8.93
CA ASN A 319 -6.32 -33.62 -8.23
C ASN A 319 -6.34 -33.52 -6.70
N GLY A 320 -6.85 -32.42 -6.13
CA GLY A 320 -6.96 -32.25 -4.67
C GLY A 320 -5.64 -31.90 -3.98
N TYR A 321 -4.59 -31.57 -4.71
CA TYR A 321 -3.33 -31.14 -4.10
C TYR A 321 -3.53 -29.88 -3.26
N THR A 322 -2.92 -29.83 -2.08
CA THR A 322 -2.91 -28.65 -1.22
C THR A 322 -1.48 -28.26 -0.86
N CYS A 323 -1.16 -26.99 -1.01
CA CYS A 323 0.08 -26.45 -0.47
C CYS A 323 -0.08 -26.02 0.99
N SER A 324 1.04 -25.78 1.66
CA SER A 324 1.06 -25.26 3.03
C SER A 324 0.62 -23.81 3.06
N GLN A 325 -0.48 -23.53 3.77
CA GLN A 325 -0.92 -22.14 4.02
C GLN A 325 0.13 -21.33 4.79
N ALA A 326 0.82 -21.98 5.73
CA ALA A 326 1.89 -21.34 6.49
C ALA A 326 3.07 -20.90 5.59
N ASP A 327 3.39 -21.70 4.57
CA ASP A 327 4.40 -21.33 3.59
C ASP A 327 3.94 -20.13 2.73
N LEU A 328 2.70 -20.12 2.28
CA LEU A 328 2.13 -18.97 1.56
C LEU A 328 2.13 -17.71 2.43
N ASP A 329 1.71 -17.83 3.67
CA ASP A 329 1.68 -16.69 4.61
C ASP A 329 3.09 -16.13 4.86
N GLU A 330 4.11 -16.99 5.01
CA GLU A 330 5.49 -16.55 5.20
C GLU A 330 6.08 -15.93 3.92
N ALA A 331 5.77 -16.49 2.76
CA ALA A 331 6.23 -15.92 1.49
C ALA A 331 5.60 -14.52 1.23
N TRP A 332 4.29 -14.37 1.48
CA TRP A 332 3.65 -13.05 1.41
C TRP A 332 4.20 -12.09 2.47
N ARG A 333 4.43 -12.55 3.69
CA ARG A 333 5.00 -11.73 4.75
C ARG A 333 6.35 -11.15 4.35
N THR A 334 7.26 -11.99 3.87
CA THR A 334 8.61 -11.54 3.46
C THR A 334 8.55 -10.62 2.23
N LEU A 335 7.67 -10.91 1.28
CA LEU A 335 7.44 -10.02 0.14
C LEU A 335 6.89 -8.65 0.58
N MET A 336 5.90 -8.63 1.47
CA MET A 336 5.35 -7.37 1.98
C MET A 336 6.40 -6.53 2.71
N LEU A 337 7.30 -7.15 3.48
CA LEU A 337 8.41 -6.45 4.13
C LEU A 337 9.40 -5.87 3.11
N ALA A 338 9.65 -6.56 2.00
CA ALA A 338 10.48 -6.04 0.92
C ALA A 338 9.87 -4.80 0.21
N GLN A 339 8.60 -4.51 0.45
CA GLN A 339 7.87 -3.36 -0.09
C GLN A 339 7.84 -2.17 0.87
N HIS A 340 8.52 -2.22 2.00
CA HIS A 340 8.57 -1.15 2.98
C HIS A 340 9.16 0.13 2.40
N HIS A 341 8.48 1.27 2.60
CA HIS A 341 8.87 2.54 1.99
C HIS A 341 10.30 2.97 2.35
N ASP A 342 10.72 2.88 3.63
CA ASP A 342 12.07 3.24 4.07
C ASP A 342 13.15 2.45 3.32
N SER A 343 12.88 1.18 3.05
CA SER A 343 13.82 0.34 2.33
C SER A 343 14.02 0.78 0.87
N TRP A 344 13.08 1.53 0.33
CA TRP A 344 13.13 2.07 -1.03
C TRP A 344 13.68 3.50 -1.07
N ILE A 345 13.46 4.28 -0.01
CA ILE A 345 13.97 5.66 0.07
C ILE A 345 15.46 5.67 0.38
N VAL A 346 15.88 4.90 1.37
CA VAL A 346 17.24 4.91 1.91
C VAL A 346 17.90 3.52 1.87
N PRO A 347 17.94 2.87 0.72
CA PRO A 347 18.29 1.45 0.60
C PRO A 347 19.69 1.10 1.07
N TYR A 348 20.57 2.07 1.15
CA TYR A 348 21.96 1.87 1.62
C TYR A 348 22.18 2.22 3.09
N ASN A 349 21.16 2.72 3.76
CA ASN A 349 21.23 2.91 5.21
C ASN A 349 21.25 1.56 5.92
N GLY A 350 21.96 1.53 7.04
CA GLY A 350 22.06 0.32 7.84
C GLY A 350 20.76 0.01 8.56
N LEU A 351 20.29 -1.22 8.38
CA LEU A 351 19.21 -1.78 9.18
C LEU A 351 19.82 -2.46 10.42
N ASN A 352 20.10 -1.66 11.44
CA ASN A 352 20.80 -2.11 12.65
C ASN A 352 22.15 -2.81 12.32
N LYS A 353 22.44 -3.96 12.92
CA LYS A 353 23.67 -4.73 12.66
C LYS A 353 23.52 -5.75 11.51
N GLN A 354 22.40 -5.73 10.79
CA GLN A 354 22.04 -6.78 9.82
C GLN A 354 22.34 -6.42 8.36
N GLY A 355 23.14 -5.40 8.11
CA GLY A 355 23.43 -4.90 6.77
C GLY A 355 22.59 -3.69 6.37
N THR A 356 22.47 -3.44 5.08
CA THR A 356 21.68 -2.34 4.53
C THR A 356 20.22 -2.77 4.31
N TRP A 357 19.36 -1.80 4.05
CA TRP A 357 18.00 -2.08 3.58
C TRP A 357 17.97 -2.89 2.28
N ALA A 358 18.86 -2.58 1.34
CA ALA A 358 18.98 -3.33 0.10
C ALA A 358 19.33 -4.82 0.36
N ASP A 359 20.22 -5.10 1.33
CA ASP A 359 20.51 -6.46 1.74
C ASP A 359 19.30 -7.15 2.38
N ALA A 360 18.50 -6.41 3.13
CA ALA A 360 17.27 -6.93 3.71
C ALA A 360 16.23 -7.27 2.64
N ILE A 361 16.00 -6.39 1.68
CA ILE A 361 15.09 -6.64 0.54
C ILE A 361 15.51 -7.90 -0.19
N LYS A 362 16.80 -8.03 -0.51
CA LYS A 362 17.30 -9.22 -1.19
C LYS A 362 17.01 -10.50 -0.40
N ARG A 363 17.27 -10.50 0.90
CA ARG A 363 16.97 -11.68 1.75
C ARG A 363 15.48 -11.99 1.78
N TRP A 364 14.61 -10.99 1.87
CA TRP A 364 13.17 -11.17 1.90
C TRP A 364 12.63 -11.66 0.56
N THR A 365 13.08 -11.10 -0.55
CA THR A 365 12.68 -11.55 -1.89
C THR A 365 13.22 -12.94 -2.20
N ASP A 366 14.46 -13.26 -1.83
CA ASP A 366 15.04 -14.61 -1.96
C ASP A 366 14.22 -15.64 -1.17
N SER A 367 13.79 -15.31 0.06
CA SER A 367 12.95 -16.18 0.88
C SER A 367 11.58 -16.40 0.24
N SER A 368 10.90 -15.33 -0.17
CA SER A 368 9.63 -15.41 -0.86
C SER A 368 9.72 -16.25 -2.14
N ASN A 369 10.75 -15.99 -2.97
CA ASN A 369 10.98 -16.72 -4.21
C ASN A 369 11.24 -18.22 -3.97
N ALA A 370 12.05 -18.57 -2.98
CA ALA A 370 12.35 -19.97 -2.67
C ALA A 370 11.08 -20.74 -2.24
N ILE A 371 10.20 -20.11 -1.48
CA ILE A 371 8.92 -20.72 -1.10
C ILE A 371 8.00 -20.83 -2.32
N ALA A 372 7.87 -19.78 -3.11
CA ALA A 372 7.06 -19.78 -4.32
C ALA A 372 7.50 -20.87 -5.30
N ASP A 373 8.81 -20.99 -5.54
CA ASP A 373 9.38 -22.02 -6.43
C ASP A 373 9.04 -23.43 -5.92
N ARG A 374 9.17 -23.71 -4.62
CA ARG A 374 8.75 -25.01 -4.05
C ARG A 374 7.27 -25.29 -4.26
N ILE A 375 6.41 -24.30 -4.07
CA ILE A 375 4.96 -24.47 -4.26
C ILE A 375 4.67 -24.75 -5.74
N ILE A 376 5.28 -24.01 -6.66
CA ILE A 376 5.14 -24.23 -8.10
C ILE A 376 5.59 -25.64 -8.47
N GLU A 377 6.80 -26.04 -8.08
CA GLU A 377 7.35 -27.36 -8.37
C GLU A 377 6.47 -28.48 -7.80
N SER A 378 6.07 -28.38 -6.53
CA SER A 378 5.22 -29.39 -5.89
C SER A 378 3.84 -29.47 -6.53
N SER A 379 3.26 -28.31 -6.92
CA SER A 379 2.02 -28.27 -7.67
C SER A 379 2.16 -28.95 -9.03
N MET A 380 3.25 -28.68 -9.74
CA MET A 380 3.54 -29.31 -11.02
C MET A 380 3.71 -30.83 -10.87
N GLN A 381 4.47 -31.28 -9.88
CA GLN A 381 4.68 -32.72 -9.61
C GLN A 381 3.37 -33.43 -9.24
N SER A 382 2.40 -32.74 -8.65
CA SER A 382 1.12 -33.34 -8.31
C SER A 382 0.33 -33.79 -9.55
N PHE A 383 0.49 -33.11 -10.69
CA PHE A 383 -0.12 -33.51 -11.95
C PHE A 383 0.44 -34.80 -12.52
N ASP A 384 1.67 -35.22 -12.13
CA ASP A 384 2.29 -36.45 -12.60
C ASP A 384 1.74 -37.69 -11.90
N LYS A 385 1.10 -37.55 -10.75
CA LYS A 385 0.62 -38.66 -9.91
C LYS A 385 -0.66 -39.30 -10.41
N ASP A 386 -1.49 -38.61 -11.17
CA ASP A 386 -2.82 -39.07 -11.56
C ASP A 386 -2.90 -39.56 -13.02
N GLY A 387 -1.84 -40.18 -13.50
CA GLY A 387 -1.98 -41.11 -14.63
C GLY A 387 -2.16 -40.48 -16.00
N VAL A 388 -1.60 -39.33 -16.27
CA VAL A 388 -1.02 -39.12 -17.58
C VAL A 388 0.28 -39.95 -17.53
N ALA A 389 0.15 -41.23 -17.75
CA ALA A 389 1.27 -42.17 -17.77
C ALA A 389 2.15 -41.74 -18.92
N VAL A 390 3.19 -41.08 -18.58
CA VAL A 390 4.22 -40.79 -19.51
C VAL A 390 5.42 -41.61 -19.09
N GLY A 391 5.97 -42.26 -20.08
CA GLY A 391 7.03 -43.19 -19.95
C GLY A 391 8.16 -42.64 -19.08
N SER A 392 8.71 -43.48 -18.26
CA SER A 392 9.57 -43.24 -17.10
C SER A 392 10.94 -42.59 -17.36
N GLN A 393 11.21 -42.03 -18.50
CA GLN A 393 12.54 -41.49 -18.85
C GLN A 393 12.60 -40.11 -19.48
N GLU A 394 11.51 -39.34 -19.48
CA GLU A 394 11.50 -38.12 -20.25
C GLU A 394 11.04 -36.91 -19.50
N GLY A 395 11.80 -35.83 -19.70
CA GLY A 395 11.51 -34.53 -19.11
C GLY A 395 10.33 -33.84 -19.80
N TYR A 396 9.33 -33.46 -19.03
CA TYR A 396 8.28 -32.56 -19.48
C TYR A 396 8.69 -31.14 -19.30
N ILE A 397 8.36 -30.31 -20.28
CA ILE A 397 8.38 -28.86 -20.09
C ILE A 397 6.93 -28.44 -19.97
N ARG A 398 6.58 -27.86 -18.83
CA ARG A 398 5.29 -27.25 -18.59
C ARG A 398 5.46 -25.74 -18.74
N ILE A 399 4.66 -25.14 -19.60
CA ILE A 399 4.63 -23.71 -19.77
C ILE A 399 3.27 -23.22 -19.33
N TYR A 400 3.27 -22.39 -18.29
CA TYR A 400 2.09 -21.67 -17.84
C TYR A 400 2.12 -20.24 -18.38
N ASN A 401 1.06 -19.84 -19.08
CA ASN A 401 0.92 -18.49 -19.54
C ASN A 401 0.12 -17.67 -18.53
N GLU A 402 0.81 -16.88 -17.76
CA GLU A 402 0.24 -16.05 -16.70
C GLU A 402 -0.72 -14.98 -17.22
N ILE A 403 -0.47 -14.47 -18.42
CA ILE A 403 -1.24 -13.35 -18.99
C ILE A 403 -2.58 -13.82 -19.52
N TYR A 404 -2.59 -14.97 -20.19
CA TYR A 404 -3.81 -15.46 -20.83
C TYR A 404 -4.53 -16.55 -20.06
N GLN A 405 -3.90 -17.16 -19.08
CA GLN A 405 -4.44 -18.17 -18.13
C GLN A 405 -5.23 -19.33 -18.80
N THR A 406 -5.05 -19.52 -20.09
CA THR A 406 -5.94 -20.35 -20.90
C THR A 406 -5.40 -21.72 -21.25
N SER A 407 -4.08 -21.93 -21.10
CA SER A 407 -3.51 -23.24 -21.47
C SER A 407 -2.21 -23.57 -20.77
N CYS A 408 -2.04 -24.83 -20.45
CA CYS A 408 -0.79 -25.44 -20.02
C CYS A 408 -0.33 -26.41 -21.12
N ILE A 409 0.94 -26.36 -21.47
CA ILE A 409 1.50 -27.19 -22.53
C ILE A 409 2.42 -28.22 -21.91
N PHE A 410 2.19 -29.50 -22.25
CA PHE A 410 3.06 -30.60 -21.87
C PHE A 410 3.75 -31.09 -23.14
N HIS A 411 5.03 -31.21 -23.12
CA HIS A 411 5.81 -31.73 -24.25
C HIS A 411 6.47 -33.07 -23.88
N ASP A 412 6.23 -34.04 -24.72
CA ASP A 412 6.90 -35.35 -24.65
C ASP A 412 8.00 -35.41 -25.72
N ASN A 413 9.24 -35.47 -25.27
CA ASN A 413 10.41 -35.42 -26.14
C ASN A 413 10.60 -36.67 -27.05
N LEU A 414 10.03 -37.86 -26.69
CA LEU A 414 10.16 -39.07 -27.51
C LEU A 414 9.12 -39.15 -28.62
N THR A 415 7.89 -38.86 -28.30
CA THR A 415 6.81 -38.99 -29.26
C THR A 415 6.58 -37.68 -30.06
N LYS A 416 7.26 -36.60 -29.63
CA LYS A 416 7.09 -35.25 -30.20
C LYS A 416 5.63 -34.80 -30.21
N VAL A 417 4.86 -35.29 -29.24
CA VAL A 417 3.46 -34.90 -29.04
C VAL A 417 3.38 -33.85 -27.95
N SER A 418 2.72 -32.75 -28.23
CA SER A 418 2.41 -31.74 -27.26
C SER A 418 0.96 -31.87 -26.82
N LEU A 419 0.74 -31.93 -25.51
CA LEU A 419 -0.58 -31.88 -24.92
C LEU A 419 -0.87 -30.47 -24.49
N VAL A 420 -1.95 -29.92 -24.99
CA VAL A 420 -2.41 -28.59 -24.63
C VAL A 420 -3.63 -28.72 -23.74
N TRP A 421 -3.50 -28.30 -22.47
CA TRP A 421 -4.63 -28.16 -21.58
C TRP A 421 -5.26 -26.78 -21.78
N ASN A 422 -6.52 -26.77 -22.18
CA ASN A 422 -7.29 -25.55 -22.29
C ASN A 422 -8.16 -25.36 -21.05
N PHE A 423 -7.90 -24.30 -20.27
CA PHE A 423 -8.60 -24.04 -19.03
C PHE A 423 -10.04 -23.59 -19.23
N ASP A 424 -10.35 -22.93 -20.35
CA ASP A 424 -11.71 -22.47 -20.62
C ASP A 424 -12.65 -23.63 -20.95
N THR A 425 -12.13 -24.67 -21.59
CA THR A 425 -12.93 -25.83 -22.03
C THR A 425 -12.70 -27.06 -21.16
N HIS A 426 -11.78 -27.05 -20.20
CA HIS A 426 -11.36 -28.19 -19.38
C HIS A 426 -11.06 -29.43 -20.22
N SER A 427 -10.40 -29.24 -21.36
CA SER A 427 -10.13 -30.30 -22.32
C SER A 427 -8.65 -30.40 -22.65
N ILE A 428 -8.20 -31.63 -22.92
CA ILE A 428 -6.86 -31.93 -23.41
C ILE A 428 -6.94 -32.12 -24.92
N LYS A 429 -6.13 -31.40 -25.69
CA LYS A 429 -5.91 -31.66 -27.09
C LYS A 429 -4.57 -32.32 -27.30
N THR A 430 -4.57 -33.43 -28.07
CA THR A 430 -3.39 -34.27 -28.24
C THR A 430 -2.67 -34.05 -29.57
N ASP A 431 -3.21 -33.25 -30.47
CA ASP A 431 -2.59 -32.97 -31.77
C ASP A 431 -2.22 -31.49 -31.90
N TYR A 432 -0.93 -31.21 -31.68
CA TYR A 432 -0.43 -29.84 -31.77
C TYR A 432 -0.47 -29.29 -33.20
N LYS A 433 -0.37 -30.15 -34.24
CA LYS A 433 -0.51 -29.71 -35.62
C LYS A 433 -1.93 -29.19 -35.90
N GLU A 434 -2.92 -29.84 -35.34
CA GLU A 434 -4.29 -29.37 -35.40
C GLU A 434 -4.46 -28.05 -34.61
N CYS A 435 -3.81 -27.96 -33.44
CA CYS A 435 -3.75 -26.71 -32.69
C CYS A 435 -3.02 -25.60 -33.44
N LEU A 436 -1.96 -25.88 -34.19
CA LEU A 436 -1.23 -24.94 -35.01
C LEU A 436 -2.03 -24.43 -36.21
N PHE A 437 -2.74 -25.28 -36.84
CA PHE A 437 -3.33 -25.02 -38.14
C PHE A 437 -4.82 -24.70 -38.13
N ASN A 438 -5.56 -25.16 -37.12
CA ASN A 438 -6.95 -24.73 -36.87
C ASN A 438 -7.11 -23.46 -36.04
N LYS A 439 -6.16 -22.93 -35.89
CA LYS A 439 -5.60 -22.20 -34.97
C LYS A 439 -6.10 -20.79 -34.76
N TYR A 440 -6.43 -20.18 -35.59
CA TYR A 440 -6.60 -18.74 -35.53
C TYR A 440 -7.88 -18.31 -34.88
N LYS A 441 -8.64 -19.24 -34.42
CA LYS A 441 -9.92 -18.94 -33.77
C LYS A 441 -9.86 -18.87 -32.26
N ASN A 442 -8.82 -19.41 -31.68
CA ASN A 442 -8.68 -19.36 -30.19
C ASN A 442 -7.20 -19.31 -29.84
N THR A 443 -6.87 -18.36 -29.11
CA THR A 443 -5.64 -17.92 -28.49
C THR A 443 -4.93 -18.96 -27.63
N CYS A 444 -4.63 -20.14 -28.14
CA CYS A 444 -3.77 -21.07 -27.44
C CYS A 444 -2.32 -20.86 -27.87
N PRO A 445 -1.39 -20.59 -26.96
CA PRO A 445 0.02 -20.75 -27.28
C PRO A 445 0.26 -22.22 -27.66
N VAL A 446 0.92 -22.44 -28.76
CA VAL A 446 1.20 -23.77 -29.27
C VAL A 446 2.69 -23.98 -29.26
N LEU A 447 3.13 -25.08 -28.67
CA LEU A 447 4.51 -25.48 -28.77
C LEU A 447 4.74 -26.13 -30.13
N VAL A 448 5.74 -25.68 -30.84
CA VAL A 448 6.12 -26.21 -32.16
C VAL A 448 7.54 -26.71 -32.11
N GLU A 449 7.86 -27.65 -32.96
CA GLU A 449 9.24 -28.01 -33.22
C GLU A 449 10.02 -26.80 -33.75
N GLU A 450 11.32 -26.75 -33.47
CA GLU A 450 12.15 -25.60 -33.84
C GLU A 450 12.07 -25.28 -35.33
N ASP A 451 12.01 -26.29 -36.19
CA ASP A 451 11.90 -26.11 -37.64
C ASP A 451 10.54 -25.57 -38.07
N ASP A 452 9.46 -26.03 -37.46
CA ASP A 452 8.11 -25.54 -37.72
C ASP A 452 7.94 -24.12 -37.19
N PHE A 453 8.55 -23.81 -36.05
CA PHE A 453 8.57 -22.47 -35.49
C PHE A 453 9.36 -21.49 -36.35
N ASN A 454 10.52 -21.89 -36.83
CA ASN A 454 11.34 -21.08 -37.73
C ASN A 454 10.64 -20.81 -39.05
N ASN A 455 9.91 -21.80 -39.59
CA ASN A 455 9.07 -21.64 -40.78
C ASN A 455 7.89 -20.71 -40.52
N PHE A 456 7.28 -20.83 -39.35
CA PHE A 456 6.18 -19.97 -38.93
C PHE A 456 6.64 -18.50 -38.78
N ILE A 457 7.76 -18.24 -38.11
CA ILE A 457 8.33 -16.88 -37.98
C ILE A 457 8.71 -16.30 -39.32
N ARG A 458 9.21 -17.09 -40.29
CA ARG A 458 9.53 -16.61 -41.62
C ARG A 458 8.28 -16.25 -42.43
N THR A 459 7.16 -16.88 -42.17
CA THR A 459 5.92 -16.73 -42.95
C THR A 459 4.91 -15.78 -42.35
N LYS A 460 5.05 -15.46 -41.09
CA LYS A 460 4.13 -14.56 -40.37
C LYS A 460 4.88 -13.47 -39.58
N ARG A 461 4.30 -12.28 -39.57
CA ARG A 461 4.80 -11.18 -38.73
C ARG A 461 4.38 -11.44 -37.31
N LEU A 462 5.35 -11.45 -36.40
CA LEU A 462 5.17 -11.58 -34.94
C LEU A 462 4.20 -10.55 -34.33
N GLU A 463 3.91 -9.50 -35.07
CA GLU A 463 3.04 -8.38 -34.63
C GLU A 463 1.55 -8.79 -34.59
N GLU A 464 1.16 -9.87 -35.27
CA GLU A 464 -0.23 -10.30 -35.32
C GLU A 464 -0.63 -11.33 -34.27
N GLU A 465 0.37 -11.93 -33.58
CA GLU A 465 0.12 -12.97 -32.56
C GLU A 465 1.02 -12.73 -31.31
N PRO A 466 0.44 -12.46 -30.17
CA PRO A 466 1.19 -11.86 -29.07
C PRO A 466 2.21 -12.74 -28.37
N TYR A 467 2.14 -14.08 -28.43
CA TYR A 467 3.09 -14.91 -27.68
C TYR A 467 3.29 -16.32 -28.22
N PHE A 468 4.54 -16.63 -28.51
CA PHE A 468 5.02 -17.99 -28.79
C PHE A 468 6.19 -18.33 -27.88
N TYR A 469 6.22 -19.55 -27.38
CA TYR A 469 7.34 -20.08 -26.61
C TYR A 469 7.96 -21.24 -27.38
N VAL A 470 9.24 -21.17 -27.62
CA VAL A 470 10.05 -22.26 -28.18
C VAL A 470 10.89 -22.84 -27.07
N CYS A 471 10.86 -24.14 -26.94
CA CYS A 471 11.72 -24.83 -26.00
C CYS A 471 12.88 -25.51 -26.74
N ARG A 472 14.07 -25.21 -26.31
CA ARG A 472 15.29 -25.85 -26.77
C ARG A 472 15.94 -26.54 -25.58
N GLY A 473 15.74 -27.86 -25.44
CA GLY A 473 16.17 -28.59 -24.29
C GLY A 473 15.44 -28.12 -23.02
N HIS A 474 16.16 -27.60 -22.04
CA HIS A 474 15.60 -27.06 -20.80
C HIS A 474 15.38 -25.53 -20.83
N ASP A 475 15.73 -24.88 -21.93
CA ASP A 475 15.61 -23.43 -22.05
C ASP A 475 14.33 -23.02 -22.78
N VAL A 476 13.59 -22.11 -22.21
CA VAL A 476 12.43 -21.48 -22.84
C VAL A 476 12.92 -20.22 -23.56
N ILE A 477 12.79 -20.17 -24.86
CA ILE A 477 13.13 -19.02 -25.67
C ILE A 477 11.83 -18.31 -26.05
N ARG A 478 11.76 -17.02 -25.75
CA ARG A 478 10.60 -16.16 -26.05
C ARG A 478 10.69 -15.61 -27.46
#